data_0ab47525aab081b435646c8d3cc2790e
#
_entry.id   0ab47525aab081b435646c8d3cc2790e
#
_cell.length_a   1.000
_cell.length_b   1.000
_cell.length_c   1.000
_cell.angle_alpha   90.00
_cell.angle_beta   90.00
_cell.angle_gamma   90.00
#
_symmetry.space_group_name_H-M   'P 1'
#
loop_
_entity.id
_entity.type
_entity.pdbx_description
1 polymer ?
#
loop_
_entity_poly.entity_id
_entity_poly.type
_entity_poly.pdbx_seq_one_letter_code
_entity_poly.pdbx_strand_id
1 'polypeptide(L)'
;MALNVKFSRRRLLAGAASASALSITSPFIRTAHAAGSLSIGFWDHWVPGANDSLTKLCKEWGEKEKVDVKIDYITSQGAKLQLTAVAEAQAKSGHDILQLTSWDAPNQAKNLVPVDDIVGDAIKKNGKAIDVVEYLGKVNGSWIGVPATNGSQVKGPCGRMDLLAKHAGLDIVKMYPGADGKPDKALQDQWTWDAFLLAAEKCHKGGNPFGLGLGQTTDSVDWVGALFAAFGAILVDAKGNITVNSDATKQVLEYMQRLVKVIPADVFAWDDASNNKYLISGQGSLIMNPPSAWAVAVRDNPKVAEQCWTFPSPKGAKGRFAPGLPYFWGTWKWSKNISAAKSLLTHLSDRASIEKMVIGSGGYDIPGYSNLRDFKTWAEVGPPVGVSYNYPPRGEEIVSIAAAPAPVAIAQQIYAQATMTKMIAKCTQGGDSVAKAIGWASSELEGFMRT
;
A
#
# COMPACT_ATOMS: atom_id res chain seq x y z
N MET A 1 -37.74 72.14 -4.38
CA MET A 1 -38.58 71.33 -5.28
C MET A 1 -37.94 69.94 -5.44
N ALA A 2 -38.45 68.98 -4.71
CA ALA A 2 -37.88 67.57 -4.77
C ALA A 2 -38.77 66.75 -5.72
N LEU A 3 -38.20 66.26 -6.79
CA LEU A 3 -38.86 65.37 -7.74
C LEU A 3 -38.85 63.93 -7.24
N ASN A 4 -40.04 63.47 -6.78
CA ASN A 4 -40.31 62.10 -6.40
C ASN A 4 -40.55 61.24 -7.66
N VAL A 5 -39.59 60.48 -8.09
CA VAL A 5 -39.78 59.50 -9.20
C VAL A 5 -40.19 58.17 -8.61
N LYS A 6 -41.47 57.79 -8.72
CA LYS A 6 -41.99 56.47 -8.36
C LYS A 6 -41.63 55.47 -9.46
N PHE A 7 -40.72 54.52 -9.13
CA PHE A 7 -40.46 53.35 -9.98
C PHE A 7 -41.55 52.31 -9.84
N SER A 8 -42.22 51.96 -10.92
CA SER A 8 -43.23 50.90 -10.96
C SER A 8 -42.58 49.51 -11.02
N ARG A 9 -43.09 48.57 -10.23
CA ARG A 9 -42.64 47.18 -10.17
C ARG A 9 -42.63 46.46 -11.55
N ARG A 10 -43.45 46.90 -12.48
CA ARG A 10 -43.52 46.38 -13.87
C ARG A 10 -42.28 46.72 -14.74
N ARG A 11 -41.59 47.83 -14.49
CA ARG A 11 -40.36 48.21 -15.20
C ARG A 11 -39.11 47.47 -14.71
N LEU A 12 -39.12 47.01 -13.42
CA LEU A 12 -38.05 46.18 -12.89
C LEU A 12 -38.09 44.76 -13.44
N LEU A 13 -39.24 44.18 -13.73
CA LEU A 13 -39.39 42.86 -14.33
C LEU A 13 -39.06 42.80 -15.80
N ALA A 14 -39.23 43.90 -16.55
CA ALA A 14 -38.84 43.98 -17.97
C ALA A 14 -37.30 44.08 -18.17
N GLY A 15 -36.56 44.63 -17.20
CA GLY A 15 -35.10 44.70 -17.19
C GLY A 15 -34.42 43.37 -16.88
N ALA A 16 -35.07 42.49 -16.11
CA ALA A 16 -34.56 41.19 -15.74
C ALA A 16 -34.69 40.11 -16.86
N ALA A 17 -35.69 40.26 -17.72
CA ALA A 17 -35.92 39.34 -18.87
C ALA A 17 -34.96 39.54 -20.03
N SER A 18 -34.32 40.71 -20.14
CA SER A 18 -33.35 41.00 -21.24
C SER A 18 -31.92 40.57 -20.89
N ALA A 19 -31.62 40.28 -19.61
CA ALA A 19 -30.31 39.78 -19.22
C ALA A 19 -30.17 38.24 -19.30
N SER A 20 -31.29 37.52 -19.44
CA SER A 20 -31.30 36.05 -19.47
C SER A 20 -31.16 35.44 -20.86
N ALA A 21 -31.20 36.26 -21.92
CA ALA A 21 -31.17 35.77 -23.32
C ALA A 21 -29.80 35.82 -24.00
N LEU A 22 -28.76 36.32 -23.28
CA LEU A 22 -27.37 36.40 -23.82
C LEU A 22 -26.43 35.31 -23.35
N SER A 23 -26.94 34.29 -22.60
CA SER A 23 -26.12 33.21 -22.04
C SER A 23 -26.17 31.90 -22.85
N ILE A 24 -26.75 31.84 -24.06
CA ILE A 24 -26.98 30.55 -24.75
C ILE A 24 -26.03 30.32 -25.94
N THR A 25 -25.08 31.19 -26.22
CA THR A 25 -24.14 31.02 -27.35
C THR A 25 -22.67 31.22 -26.94
N SER A 26 -22.26 30.75 -25.80
CA SER A 26 -20.83 30.57 -25.50
C SER A 26 -20.44 29.16 -25.89
N PRO A 27 -19.50 28.97 -26.84
CA PRO A 27 -18.91 27.66 -27.02
C PRO A 27 -18.24 27.25 -25.71
N PHE A 28 -18.32 25.98 -25.38
CA PHE A 28 -17.72 25.34 -24.22
C PHE A 28 -16.33 25.93 -23.87
N ILE A 29 -16.30 27.00 -23.14
CA ILE A 29 -15.12 27.40 -22.39
C ILE A 29 -15.05 26.38 -21.28
N ARG A 30 -14.00 25.53 -21.27
CA ARG A 30 -13.61 24.79 -20.09
C ARG A 30 -13.51 25.85 -18.98
N THR A 31 -14.52 25.89 -18.12
CA THR A 31 -14.54 26.82 -17.00
C THR A 31 -13.30 26.51 -16.17
N ALA A 32 -12.42 27.49 -16.03
CA ALA A 32 -11.44 27.50 -14.99
C ALA A 32 -12.15 27.04 -13.71
N HIS A 33 -11.62 26.05 -13.01
CA HIS A 33 -12.24 25.53 -11.79
C HIS A 33 -12.59 26.69 -10.89
N ALA A 34 -13.86 26.81 -10.52
CA ALA A 34 -14.32 27.85 -9.60
C ALA A 34 -13.78 27.66 -8.16
N ALA A 35 -12.94 26.66 -7.95
CA ALA A 35 -12.32 26.34 -6.69
C ALA A 35 -11.20 27.35 -6.39
N GLY A 36 -11.41 28.22 -5.44
CA GLY A 36 -10.34 29.09 -4.94
C GLY A 36 -9.20 28.30 -4.27
N SER A 37 -9.50 27.14 -3.69
CA SER A 37 -8.52 26.25 -3.03
C SER A 37 -8.95 24.79 -3.09
N LEU A 38 -7.95 23.90 -3.10
CA LEU A 38 -8.11 22.44 -3.02
C LEU A 38 -7.32 21.92 -1.81
N SER A 39 -7.99 21.21 -0.90
CA SER A 39 -7.40 20.64 0.31
C SER A 39 -7.11 19.16 0.12
N ILE A 40 -5.90 18.72 0.47
CA ILE A 40 -5.41 17.37 0.20
C ILE A 40 -4.72 16.81 1.43
N GLY A 41 -5.13 15.61 1.87
CA GLY A 41 -4.42 14.82 2.87
C GLY A 41 -3.61 13.71 2.19
N PHE A 42 -2.30 13.79 2.23
CA PHE A 42 -1.41 12.76 1.73
C PHE A 42 -0.71 12.03 2.86
N TRP A 43 -0.27 10.81 2.60
CA TRP A 43 0.60 10.08 3.50
C TRP A 43 1.96 10.77 3.62
N ASP A 44 2.41 10.93 4.88
CA ASP A 44 3.75 11.43 5.22
C ASP A 44 4.79 10.34 4.95
N HIS A 45 5.52 10.50 3.85
CA HIS A 45 6.40 9.48 3.31
C HIS A 45 7.67 9.27 4.15
N TRP A 46 8.15 8.03 4.26
CA TRP A 46 9.41 7.69 4.93
C TRP A 46 10.65 8.32 4.25
N VAL A 47 10.57 8.61 2.95
CA VAL A 47 11.61 9.29 2.17
C VAL A 47 11.18 10.75 1.99
N PRO A 48 11.86 11.72 2.62
CA PRO A 48 11.47 13.15 2.57
C PRO A 48 11.35 13.73 1.16
N GLY A 49 12.24 13.33 0.24
CA GLY A 49 12.20 13.76 -1.16
C GLY A 49 10.94 13.38 -1.92
N ALA A 50 10.21 12.35 -1.46
CA ALA A 50 8.92 11.96 -2.04
C ALA A 50 7.84 13.00 -1.76
N ASN A 51 7.75 13.52 -0.53
CA ASN A 51 6.84 14.60 -0.18
C ASN A 51 7.14 15.88 -0.97
N ASP A 52 8.42 16.22 -1.11
CA ASP A 52 8.83 17.40 -1.87
C ASP A 52 8.45 17.29 -3.35
N SER A 53 8.69 16.13 -3.95
CA SER A 53 8.35 15.86 -5.35
C SER A 53 6.84 15.94 -5.58
N LEU A 54 6.04 15.33 -4.70
CA LEU A 54 4.57 15.35 -4.78
C LEU A 54 4.02 16.77 -4.57
N THR A 55 4.57 17.51 -3.60
CA THR A 55 4.23 18.92 -3.36
C THR A 55 4.49 19.77 -4.60
N LYS A 56 5.65 19.59 -5.23
CA LYS A 56 6.03 20.32 -6.45
C LYS A 56 5.05 20.04 -7.59
N LEU A 57 4.72 18.79 -7.84
CA LEU A 57 3.76 18.39 -8.88
C LEU A 57 2.37 19.02 -8.65
N CYS A 58 1.88 19.00 -7.41
CA CYS A 58 0.60 19.61 -7.07
C CYS A 58 0.61 21.13 -7.23
N LYS A 59 1.70 21.80 -6.84
CA LYS A 59 1.84 23.27 -7.00
C LYS A 59 1.96 23.67 -8.47
N GLU A 60 2.77 22.97 -9.27
CA GLU A 60 2.90 23.22 -10.73
C GLU A 60 1.51 23.11 -11.41
N TRP A 61 0.72 22.11 -11.02
CA TRP A 61 -0.66 21.98 -11.50
C TRP A 61 -1.55 23.14 -11.01
N GLY A 62 -1.46 23.49 -9.72
CA GLY A 62 -2.25 24.56 -9.11
C GLY A 62 -2.01 25.93 -9.76
N GLU A 63 -0.75 26.26 -10.04
CA GLU A 63 -0.37 27.49 -10.76
C GLU A 63 -0.99 27.54 -12.15
N LYS A 64 -0.92 26.42 -12.89
CA LYS A 64 -1.49 26.30 -14.24
C LYS A 64 -3.01 26.44 -14.24
N GLU A 65 -3.69 25.79 -13.30
CA GLU A 65 -5.15 25.76 -13.22
C GLU A 65 -5.73 26.92 -12.37
N LYS A 66 -4.86 27.75 -11.77
CA LYS A 66 -5.21 28.86 -10.85
C LYS A 66 -5.98 28.41 -9.61
N VAL A 67 -5.54 27.30 -9.03
CA VAL A 67 -6.09 26.71 -7.82
C VAL A 67 -5.04 26.77 -6.73
N ASP A 68 -5.38 27.31 -5.55
CA ASP A 68 -4.52 27.26 -4.37
C ASP A 68 -4.57 25.85 -3.76
N VAL A 69 -3.42 25.16 -3.74
CA VAL A 69 -3.32 23.78 -3.25
C VAL A 69 -2.77 23.77 -1.84
N LYS A 70 -3.56 23.23 -0.91
CA LYS A 70 -3.18 23.02 0.50
C LYS A 70 -2.98 21.54 0.75
N ILE A 71 -1.78 21.16 1.21
CA ILE A 71 -1.40 19.77 1.43
C ILE A 71 -1.08 19.56 2.90
N ASP A 72 -1.74 18.57 3.51
CA ASP A 72 -1.42 18.04 4.82
C ASP A 72 -0.76 16.65 4.65
N TYR A 73 0.44 16.50 5.19
CA TYR A 73 1.11 15.20 5.26
C TYR A 73 0.77 14.50 6.56
N ILE A 74 0.12 13.34 6.46
CA ILE A 74 -0.45 12.59 7.58
C ILE A 74 0.36 11.31 7.80
N THR A 75 0.94 11.18 8.97
CA THR A 75 1.73 10.00 9.33
C THR A 75 0.88 8.74 9.42
N SER A 76 1.46 7.58 9.06
CA SER A 76 0.85 6.26 9.31
C SER A 76 1.05 5.77 10.76
N GLN A 77 1.95 6.38 11.51
CA GLN A 77 2.18 5.99 12.90
C GLN A 77 0.91 6.18 13.74
N GLY A 78 0.61 5.19 14.58
CA GLY A 78 -0.61 5.18 15.39
C GLY A 78 -1.90 5.12 14.56
N ALA A 79 -1.82 4.60 13.33
CA ALA A 79 -2.94 4.52 12.39
C ALA A 79 -3.60 5.89 12.07
N LYS A 80 -2.85 6.99 12.16
CA LYS A 80 -3.41 8.35 12.05
C LYS A 80 -4.06 8.59 10.70
N LEU A 81 -3.48 8.10 9.60
CA LEU A 81 -4.06 8.25 8.25
C LEU A 81 -5.42 7.52 8.17
N GLN A 82 -5.50 6.29 8.67
CA GLN A 82 -6.73 5.49 8.69
C GLN A 82 -7.80 6.15 9.59
N LEU A 83 -7.40 6.63 10.76
CA LEU A 83 -8.31 7.35 11.67
C LEU A 83 -8.83 8.64 11.05
N THR A 84 -8.01 9.36 10.28
CA THR A 84 -8.42 10.54 9.53
C THR A 84 -9.51 10.17 8.51
N ALA A 85 -9.31 9.10 7.73
CA ALA A 85 -10.29 8.64 6.76
C ALA A 85 -11.66 8.32 7.42
N VAL A 86 -11.65 7.65 8.57
CA VAL A 86 -12.87 7.34 9.33
C VAL A 86 -13.52 8.61 9.87
N ALA A 87 -12.74 9.52 10.45
CA ALA A 87 -13.26 10.76 11.03
C ALA A 87 -13.90 11.67 9.97
N GLU A 88 -13.25 11.85 8.81
CA GLU A 88 -13.80 12.64 7.71
C GLU A 88 -15.06 12.01 7.11
N ALA A 89 -15.09 10.69 6.98
CA ALA A 89 -16.26 9.97 6.50
C ALA A 89 -17.47 10.13 7.45
N GLN A 90 -17.24 10.12 8.76
CA GLN A 90 -18.29 10.34 9.76
C GLN A 90 -18.76 11.79 9.78
N ALA A 91 -17.82 12.73 9.74
CA ALA A 91 -18.12 14.17 9.76
C ALA A 91 -18.69 14.70 8.44
N LYS A 92 -18.52 13.96 7.33
CA LYS A 92 -18.79 14.40 5.94
C LYS A 92 -18.15 15.76 5.65
N SER A 93 -16.92 15.93 6.14
CA SER A 93 -16.11 17.13 5.98
C SER A 93 -14.64 16.78 6.19
N GLY A 94 -13.72 17.62 5.68
CA GLY A 94 -12.28 17.44 5.76
C GLY A 94 -11.63 17.84 4.45
N HIS A 95 -10.68 17.04 3.99
CA HIS A 95 -9.99 17.26 2.73
C HIS A 95 -10.92 17.06 1.51
N ASP A 96 -10.54 17.60 0.36
CA ASP A 96 -11.20 17.30 -0.92
C ASP A 96 -10.72 15.94 -1.47
N ILE A 97 -9.40 15.70 -1.35
CA ILE A 97 -8.72 14.44 -1.69
C ILE A 97 -8.06 13.90 -0.44
N LEU A 98 -8.25 12.61 -0.18
CA LEU A 98 -7.51 11.91 0.87
C LEU A 98 -6.79 10.69 0.29
N GLN A 99 -5.54 10.50 0.69
CA GLN A 99 -4.83 9.25 0.41
C GLN A 99 -5.34 8.15 1.32
N LEU A 100 -5.67 7.03 0.73
CA LEU A 100 -6.25 5.87 1.38
C LEU A 100 -5.30 4.69 1.24
N THR A 101 -5.05 3.99 2.32
CA THR A 101 -4.27 2.75 2.28
C THR A 101 -5.12 1.62 1.71
N SER A 102 -4.47 0.56 1.26
CA SER A 102 -5.06 -0.62 0.62
C SER A 102 -6.55 -0.86 0.90
N TRP A 103 -6.88 -1.28 2.13
CA TRP A 103 -8.25 -1.64 2.52
C TRP A 103 -9.13 -0.45 2.89
N ASP A 104 -8.55 0.74 3.13
CA ASP A 104 -9.34 1.95 3.42
C ASP A 104 -10.13 2.40 2.19
N ALA A 105 -9.58 2.22 0.98
CA ALA A 105 -10.25 2.59 -0.25
C ALA A 105 -11.59 1.84 -0.41
N PRO A 106 -11.63 0.49 -0.45
CA PRO A 106 -12.90 -0.22 -0.55
C PRO A 106 -13.81 0.00 0.67
N ASN A 107 -13.26 0.22 1.87
CA ASN A 107 -14.03 0.54 3.06
C ASN A 107 -14.82 1.85 2.92
N GLN A 108 -14.23 2.82 2.25
CA GLN A 108 -14.84 4.13 2.02
C GLN A 108 -15.62 4.22 0.69
N ALA A 109 -15.78 3.14 -0.06
CA ALA A 109 -16.37 3.14 -1.40
C ALA A 109 -17.71 3.91 -1.50
N LYS A 110 -18.58 3.79 -0.48
CA LYS A 110 -19.88 4.49 -0.43
C LYS A 110 -19.73 6.01 -0.36
N ASN A 111 -18.61 6.50 0.16
CA ASN A 111 -18.31 7.90 0.43
C ASN A 111 -17.47 8.56 -0.68
N LEU A 112 -16.90 7.77 -1.58
CA LEU A 112 -15.97 8.23 -2.61
C LEU A 112 -16.67 8.48 -3.95
N VAL A 113 -16.17 9.45 -4.69
CA VAL A 113 -16.59 9.75 -6.06
C VAL A 113 -16.02 8.69 -7.00
N PRO A 114 -16.82 8.07 -7.88
CA PRO A 114 -16.30 7.19 -8.92
C PRO A 114 -15.29 7.90 -9.84
N VAL A 115 -14.21 7.19 -10.19
CA VAL A 115 -13.08 7.71 -10.98
C VAL A 115 -12.75 6.85 -12.20
N ASP A 116 -13.76 6.15 -12.74
CA ASP A 116 -13.63 5.28 -13.92
C ASP A 116 -13.07 6.00 -15.13
N ASP A 117 -13.41 7.27 -15.29
CA ASP A 117 -12.90 8.16 -16.34
C ASP A 117 -11.37 8.33 -16.23
N ILE A 118 -10.87 8.64 -15.05
CA ILE A 118 -9.43 8.86 -14.81
C ILE A 118 -8.65 7.55 -14.95
N VAL A 119 -9.11 6.50 -14.25
CA VAL A 119 -8.40 5.22 -14.24
C VAL A 119 -8.48 4.54 -15.60
N GLY A 120 -9.61 4.64 -16.32
CA GLY A 120 -9.74 4.14 -17.67
C GLY A 120 -8.75 4.79 -18.66
N ASP A 121 -8.53 6.09 -18.53
CA ASP A 121 -7.55 6.81 -19.36
C ASP A 121 -6.10 6.49 -18.93
N ALA A 122 -5.84 6.35 -17.64
CA ALA A 122 -4.54 5.93 -17.13
C ALA A 122 -4.19 4.50 -17.61
N ILE A 123 -5.14 3.58 -17.62
CA ILE A 123 -4.95 2.20 -18.15
C ILE A 123 -4.61 2.22 -19.64
N LYS A 124 -5.28 3.04 -20.45
CA LYS A 124 -4.97 3.17 -21.89
C LYS A 124 -3.54 3.64 -22.13
N LYS A 125 -3.04 4.55 -21.29
CA LYS A 125 -1.69 5.14 -21.42
C LYS A 125 -0.60 4.27 -20.79
N ASN A 126 -0.87 3.68 -19.63
CA ASN A 126 0.14 3.10 -18.73
C ASN A 126 0.04 1.56 -18.60
N GLY A 127 -0.87 0.93 -19.36
CA GLY A 127 -1.12 -0.51 -19.26
C GLY A 127 -2.14 -0.87 -18.18
N LYS A 128 -2.42 -2.17 -18.06
CA LYS A 128 -3.39 -2.67 -17.06
C LYS A 128 -2.96 -2.30 -15.64
N ALA A 129 -3.94 -2.06 -14.76
CA ALA A 129 -3.70 -2.09 -13.34
C ALA A 129 -3.24 -3.50 -12.92
N ILE A 130 -2.32 -3.58 -11.97
CA ILE A 130 -1.93 -4.88 -11.41
C ILE A 130 -3.08 -5.46 -10.60
N ASP A 131 -3.18 -6.79 -10.54
CA ASP A 131 -4.36 -7.49 -10.02
C ASP A 131 -4.78 -7.04 -8.61
N VAL A 132 -3.84 -6.83 -7.69
CA VAL A 132 -4.14 -6.36 -6.33
C VAL A 132 -4.68 -4.93 -6.30
N VAL A 133 -4.25 -4.08 -7.23
CA VAL A 133 -4.76 -2.71 -7.38
C VAL A 133 -6.18 -2.72 -7.92
N GLU A 134 -6.46 -3.55 -8.93
CA GLU A 134 -7.82 -3.70 -9.45
C GLU A 134 -8.76 -4.31 -8.40
N TYR A 135 -8.31 -5.35 -7.69
CA TYR A 135 -9.08 -6.02 -6.64
C TYR A 135 -9.53 -5.06 -5.53
N LEU A 136 -8.64 -4.15 -5.08
CA LEU A 136 -8.94 -3.20 -4.00
C LEU A 136 -9.60 -1.91 -4.50
N GLY A 137 -9.19 -1.42 -5.68
CA GLY A 137 -9.64 -0.13 -6.23
C GLY A 137 -10.98 -0.18 -6.94
N LYS A 138 -11.50 -1.38 -7.27
CA LYS A 138 -12.72 -1.54 -8.05
C LYS A 138 -13.80 -2.24 -7.24
N VAL A 139 -14.82 -1.51 -6.84
CA VAL A 139 -15.93 -2.02 -6.03
C VAL A 139 -17.22 -1.99 -6.84
N ASN A 140 -17.94 -3.12 -6.92
CA ASN A 140 -19.16 -3.25 -7.72
C ASN A 140 -19.00 -2.80 -9.19
N GLY A 141 -17.84 -3.09 -9.77
CA GLY A 141 -17.53 -2.76 -11.16
C GLY A 141 -17.06 -1.33 -11.43
N SER A 142 -16.98 -0.46 -10.42
CA SER A 142 -16.55 0.94 -10.54
C SER A 142 -15.29 1.23 -9.76
N TRP A 143 -14.38 2.01 -10.34
CA TRP A 143 -13.17 2.49 -9.66
C TRP A 143 -13.54 3.57 -8.63
N ILE A 144 -13.16 3.32 -7.37
CA ILE A 144 -13.52 4.17 -6.22
C ILE A 144 -12.36 5.05 -5.75
N GLY A 145 -11.18 4.86 -6.29
CA GLY A 145 -9.98 5.66 -6.03
C GLY A 145 -8.99 5.52 -7.17
N VAL A 146 -8.20 6.55 -7.39
CA VAL A 146 -7.11 6.55 -8.37
C VAL A 146 -5.91 5.86 -7.74
N PRO A 147 -5.32 4.81 -8.38
CA PRO A 147 -4.11 4.17 -7.88
C PRO A 147 -2.99 5.19 -7.66
N ALA A 148 -2.58 5.36 -6.41
CA ALA A 148 -1.53 6.29 -6.02
C ALA A 148 -0.16 5.63 -6.22
N THR A 149 0.77 6.32 -6.88
CA THR A 149 2.18 5.88 -6.91
C THR A 149 2.83 6.14 -5.56
N ASN A 150 2.65 7.35 -5.02
CA ASN A 150 3.16 7.71 -3.70
C ASN A 150 2.65 6.75 -2.62
N GLY A 151 3.58 6.10 -1.93
CA GLY A 151 3.32 5.14 -0.84
C GLY A 151 3.06 3.71 -1.27
N SER A 152 2.73 3.45 -2.54
CA SER A 152 2.53 2.08 -3.03
C SER A 152 3.85 1.31 -3.09
N GLN A 153 3.84 0.10 -2.53
CA GLN A 153 5.05 -0.70 -2.40
C GLN A 153 4.77 -2.21 -2.46
N VAL A 154 5.84 -2.97 -2.65
CA VAL A 154 5.84 -4.43 -2.48
C VAL A 154 6.77 -4.75 -1.31
N LYS A 155 6.28 -5.53 -0.36
CA LYS A 155 7.02 -5.92 0.84
C LYS A 155 7.54 -7.35 0.66
N GLY A 156 8.84 -7.52 0.78
CA GLY A 156 9.48 -8.84 0.76
C GLY A 156 10.52 -8.91 1.87
N PRO A 157 11.41 -9.90 1.87
CA PRO A 157 12.53 -9.94 2.78
C PRO A 157 13.51 -8.78 2.54
N CYS A 158 13.93 -8.12 3.63
CA CYS A 158 15.13 -7.32 3.71
C CYS A 158 16.09 -7.99 4.67
N GLY A 159 17.21 -8.50 4.17
CA GLY A 159 18.19 -9.27 4.93
C GLY A 159 19.53 -8.58 5.03
N ARG A 160 20.25 -8.83 6.12
CA ARG A 160 21.63 -8.47 6.34
C ARG A 160 22.52 -9.50 5.62
N MET A 161 23.15 -9.09 4.51
CA MET A 161 24.03 -9.92 3.68
C MET A 161 25.11 -10.61 4.52
N ASP A 162 25.77 -9.85 5.37
CA ASP A 162 26.84 -10.30 6.26
C ASP A 162 26.37 -11.38 7.26
N LEU A 163 25.23 -11.17 7.92
CA LEU A 163 24.70 -12.07 8.94
C LEU A 163 24.10 -13.34 8.33
N LEU A 164 23.39 -13.21 7.21
CA LEU A 164 22.83 -14.36 6.48
C LEU A 164 23.92 -15.25 5.91
N ALA A 165 24.98 -14.67 5.34
CA ALA A 165 26.15 -15.43 4.90
C ALA A 165 26.85 -16.12 6.07
N LYS A 166 27.12 -15.39 7.15
CA LYS A 166 27.84 -15.89 8.34
C LYS A 166 27.12 -17.03 9.03
N HIS A 167 25.83 -16.88 9.30
CA HIS A 167 25.10 -17.83 10.14
C HIS A 167 24.35 -18.89 9.34
N ALA A 168 23.72 -18.50 8.22
CA ALA A 168 22.90 -19.40 7.43
C ALA A 168 23.62 -19.97 6.18
N GLY A 169 24.75 -19.40 5.77
CA GLY A 169 25.46 -19.76 4.54
C GLY A 169 24.71 -19.31 3.28
N LEU A 170 23.87 -18.28 3.39
CA LEU A 170 23.06 -17.76 2.29
C LEU A 170 23.77 -16.59 1.61
N ASP A 171 24.11 -16.76 0.34
CA ASP A 171 24.55 -15.68 -0.54
C ASP A 171 23.35 -15.11 -1.30
N ILE A 172 22.66 -14.17 -0.65
CA ILE A 172 21.43 -13.58 -1.19
C ILE A 172 21.69 -12.67 -2.39
N VAL A 173 22.88 -12.11 -2.52
CA VAL A 173 23.26 -11.30 -3.68
C VAL A 173 23.48 -12.17 -4.90
N LYS A 174 24.15 -13.32 -4.75
CA LYS A 174 24.32 -14.30 -5.83
C LYS A 174 22.97 -14.90 -6.25
N MET A 175 22.09 -15.14 -5.29
CA MET A 175 20.74 -15.65 -5.53
C MET A 175 19.87 -14.63 -6.30
N TYR A 176 19.89 -13.38 -5.89
CA TYR A 176 19.11 -12.28 -6.46
C TYR A 176 19.99 -11.04 -6.62
N PRO A 177 20.82 -10.99 -7.67
CA PRO A 177 21.71 -9.86 -7.89
C PRO A 177 20.94 -8.59 -8.30
N GLY A 178 21.62 -7.45 -8.22
CA GLY A 178 21.13 -6.17 -8.75
C GLY A 178 20.98 -6.18 -10.28
N ALA A 179 20.73 -4.97 -10.85
CA ALA A 179 20.30 -4.78 -12.24
C ALA A 179 21.08 -5.57 -13.30
N ASP A 180 22.40 -5.60 -13.17
CA ASP A 180 23.29 -6.14 -14.21
C ASP A 180 23.81 -7.56 -13.88
N GLY A 181 23.36 -8.12 -12.77
CA GLY A 181 23.80 -9.42 -12.32
C GLY A 181 22.99 -10.58 -12.94
N LYS A 182 23.65 -11.72 -13.12
CA LYS A 182 22.98 -12.96 -13.51
C LYS A 182 22.63 -13.75 -12.25
N PRO A 183 21.34 -14.04 -12.02
CA PRO A 183 20.91 -14.79 -10.84
C PRO A 183 21.36 -16.26 -10.91
N ASP A 184 21.70 -16.84 -9.75
CA ASP A 184 21.91 -18.28 -9.62
C ASP A 184 20.53 -18.96 -9.46
N LYS A 185 20.07 -19.55 -10.56
CA LYS A 185 18.76 -20.21 -10.60
C LYS A 185 18.65 -21.38 -9.61
N ALA A 186 19.72 -22.12 -9.38
CA ALA A 186 19.71 -23.23 -8.45
C ALA A 186 19.51 -22.74 -7.00
N LEU A 187 20.16 -21.64 -6.62
CA LEU A 187 19.94 -21.02 -5.31
C LEU A 187 18.51 -20.44 -5.18
N GLN A 188 17.98 -19.84 -6.24
CA GLN A 188 16.59 -19.34 -6.25
C GLN A 188 15.58 -20.48 -6.04
N ASP A 189 15.78 -21.63 -6.69
CA ASP A 189 14.87 -22.77 -6.58
C ASP A 189 14.91 -23.41 -5.19
N GLN A 190 16.06 -23.34 -4.51
CA GLN A 190 16.23 -23.79 -3.13
C GLN A 190 15.65 -22.81 -2.09
N TRP A 191 15.40 -21.57 -2.45
CA TRP A 191 14.83 -20.57 -1.55
C TRP A 191 13.33 -20.80 -1.33
N THR A 192 13.02 -21.72 -0.42
CA THR A 192 11.68 -22.16 -0.02
C THR A 192 11.38 -21.74 1.41
N TRP A 193 10.11 -21.86 1.84
CA TRP A 193 9.75 -21.59 3.24
C TRP A 193 10.44 -22.53 4.23
N ASP A 194 10.77 -23.76 3.82
CA ASP A 194 11.61 -24.66 4.66
C ASP A 194 13.04 -24.13 4.77
N ALA A 195 13.63 -23.64 3.68
CA ALA A 195 14.95 -23.00 3.72
C ALA A 195 14.93 -21.71 4.56
N PHE A 196 13.84 -20.94 4.51
CA PHE A 196 13.64 -19.77 5.36
C PHE A 196 13.65 -20.13 6.85
N LEU A 197 12.90 -21.16 7.23
CA LEU A 197 12.86 -21.63 8.63
C LEU A 197 14.24 -22.12 9.08
N LEU A 198 14.94 -22.90 8.25
CA LEU A 198 16.29 -23.35 8.56
C LEU A 198 17.28 -22.19 8.73
N ALA A 199 17.15 -21.15 7.88
CA ALA A 199 17.94 -19.93 8.02
C ALA A 199 17.60 -19.17 9.31
N ALA A 200 16.32 -19.07 9.67
CA ALA A 200 15.87 -18.47 10.93
C ALA A 200 16.43 -19.19 12.14
N GLU A 201 16.40 -20.54 12.15
CA GLU A 201 16.98 -21.38 13.20
C GLU A 201 18.50 -21.14 13.37
N LYS A 202 19.22 -21.08 12.27
CA LYS A 202 20.67 -20.83 12.25
C LYS A 202 21.01 -19.41 12.72
N CYS A 203 20.27 -18.40 12.26
CA CYS A 203 20.47 -17.02 12.65
C CYS A 203 20.11 -16.80 14.13
N HIS A 204 19.06 -17.43 14.63
CA HIS A 204 18.70 -17.42 16.05
C HIS A 204 19.84 -18.02 16.89
N LYS A 205 20.36 -19.19 16.53
CA LYS A 205 21.50 -19.82 17.20
C LYS A 205 22.76 -18.95 17.15
N GLY A 206 22.92 -18.16 16.09
CA GLY A 206 24.02 -17.23 15.91
C GLY A 206 23.85 -15.90 16.67
N GLY A 207 22.74 -15.70 17.36
CA GLY A 207 22.46 -14.49 18.15
C GLY A 207 21.85 -13.33 17.34
N ASN A 208 21.47 -13.56 16.09
CA ASN A 208 20.84 -12.56 15.21
C ASN A 208 19.53 -13.10 14.59
N PRO A 209 18.47 -13.34 15.40
CA PRO A 209 17.21 -13.90 14.90
C PRO A 209 16.51 -12.99 13.88
N PHE A 210 15.61 -13.59 13.09
CA PHE A 210 14.73 -12.83 12.20
C PHE A 210 13.74 -11.98 13.01
N GLY A 211 13.48 -10.75 12.57
CA GLY A 211 12.53 -9.84 13.19
C GLY A 211 11.19 -9.84 12.44
N LEU A 212 10.29 -10.75 12.79
CA LEU A 212 9.03 -10.97 12.10
C LEU A 212 7.85 -10.61 12.98
N GLY A 213 7.29 -9.42 12.82
CA GLY A 213 6.12 -8.98 13.59
C GLY A 213 4.91 -9.91 13.41
N LEU A 214 4.22 -10.23 14.49
CA LEU A 214 3.00 -11.05 14.55
C LEU A 214 1.86 -10.35 15.28
N GLY A 215 1.97 -9.02 15.46
CA GLY A 215 0.91 -8.19 16.03
C GLY A 215 -0.28 -8.01 15.10
N GLN A 216 -1.20 -7.13 15.51
CA GLN A 216 -2.36 -6.76 14.72
C GLN A 216 -2.06 -5.50 13.87
N THR A 217 -0.98 -5.55 13.11
CA THR A 217 -0.47 -4.44 12.31
C THR A 217 -0.49 -4.78 10.83
N THR A 218 -0.42 -3.76 9.99
CA THR A 218 -0.36 -3.89 8.54
C THR A 218 0.79 -4.80 8.11
N ASP A 219 1.99 -4.56 8.62
CA ASP A 219 3.17 -5.34 8.26
C ASP A 219 3.04 -6.81 8.67
N SER A 220 2.51 -7.06 9.86
CA SER A 220 2.31 -8.44 10.35
C SER A 220 1.30 -9.21 9.51
N VAL A 221 0.15 -8.58 9.20
CA VAL A 221 -0.91 -9.23 8.42
C VAL A 221 -0.46 -9.47 6.98
N ASP A 222 0.29 -8.54 6.41
CA ASP A 222 0.73 -8.62 5.00
C ASP A 222 1.68 -9.81 4.77
N TRP A 223 2.75 -9.94 5.56
CA TRP A 223 3.69 -11.05 5.34
C TRP A 223 3.09 -12.42 5.70
N VAL A 224 2.24 -12.47 6.74
CA VAL A 224 1.51 -13.69 7.09
C VAL A 224 0.54 -14.07 5.97
N GLY A 225 -0.15 -13.09 5.38
CA GLY A 225 -1.02 -13.33 4.22
C GLY A 225 -0.28 -13.92 3.03
N ALA A 226 0.93 -13.43 2.74
CA ALA A 226 1.79 -14.00 1.68
C ALA A 226 2.25 -15.43 2.00
N LEU A 227 2.55 -15.73 3.26
CA LEU A 227 2.83 -17.09 3.72
C LEU A 227 1.63 -18.02 3.48
N PHE A 228 0.43 -17.61 3.92
CA PHE A 228 -0.79 -18.38 3.69
C PHE A 228 -1.02 -18.65 2.18
N ALA A 229 -0.88 -17.62 1.35
CA ALA A 229 -1.00 -17.75 -0.09
C ALA A 229 0.02 -18.73 -0.69
N ALA A 230 1.27 -18.69 -0.25
CA ALA A 230 2.34 -19.56 -0.71
C ALA A 230 2.07 -21.05 -0.41
N PHE A 231 1.39 -21.35 0.70
CA PHE A 231 0.94 -22.69 1.05
C PHE A 231 -0.39 -23.06 0.38
N GLY A 232 -1.14 -22.08 -0.13
CA GLY A 232 -2.49 -22.26 -0.67
C GLY A 232 -3.57 -22.29 0.41
N ALA A 233 -3.26 -21.76 1.59
CA ALA A 233 -4.20 -21.62 2.69
C ALA A 233 -5.10 -20.39 2.46
N ILE A 234 -6.33 -20.62 2.05
CA ILE A 234 -7.34 -19.58 1.78
C ILE A 234 -8.39 -19.66 2.87
N LEU A 235 -8.67 -18.53 3.54
CA LEU A 235 -9.66 -18.47 4.61
C LEU A 235 -11.08 -18.46 4.08
N VAL A 236 -11.31 -17.68 3.02
CA VAL A 236 -12.58 -17.57 2.31
C VAL A 236 -12.29 -17.51 0.82
N ASP A 237 -12.99 -18.29 0.01
CA ASP A 237 -12.79 -18.32 -1.44
C ASP A 237 -13.46 -17.11 -2.15
N ALA A 238 -13.23 -16.97 -3.45
CA ALA A 238 -13.80 -15.88 -4.25
C ALA A 238 -15.35 -15.90 -4.33
N LYS A 239 -15.99 -17.03 -3.98
CA LYS A 239 -17.45 -17.17 -3.93
C LYS A 239 -18.02 -16.85 -2.55
N GLY A 240 -17.18 -16.59 -1.56
CA GLY A 240 -17.57 -16.34 -0.18
C GLY A 240 -17.71 -17.61 0.67
N ASN A 241 -17.24 -18.77 0.21
CA ASN A 241 -17.28 -19.98 1.04
C ASN A 241 -16.11 -19.96 2.02
N ILE A 242 -16.38 -20.33 3.27
CA ILE A 242 -15.35 -20.49 4.31
C ILE A 242 -14.55 -21.76 4.01
N THR A 243 -13.23 -21.60 3.80
CA THR A 243 -12.28 -22.65 3.43
C THR A 243 -11.11 -22.79 4.41
N VAL A 244 -11.18 -22.09 5.53
CA VAL A 244 -10.08 -22.03 6.53
C VAL A 244 -9.72 -23.42 7.09
N ASN A 245 -10.68 -24.36 7.20
CA ASN A 245 -10.41 -25.72 7.63
C ASN A 245 -9.88 -26.57 6.49
N SER A 246 -8.60 -26.37 6.17
CA SER A 246 -7.88 -27.10 5.11
C SER A 246 -6.54 -27.61 5.61
N ASP A 247 -5.98 -28.61 4.91
CA ASP A 247 -4.64 -29.11 5.23
C ASP A 247 -3.57 -28.06 5.01
N ALA A 248 -3.75 -27.16 4.03
CA ALA A 248 -2.84 -26.04 3.82
C ALA A 248 -2.80 -25.10 5.05
N THR A 249 -3.96 -24.79 5.65
CA THR A 249 -4.03 -23.99 6.87
C THR A 249 -3.36 -24.69 8.05
N LYS A 250 -3.56 -26.01 8.20
CA LYS A 250 -2.88 -26.79 9.24
C LYS A 250 -1.36 -26.71 9.09
N GLN A 251 -0.86 -26.94 7.85
CA GLN A 251 0.58 -26.87 7.55
C GLN A 251 1.17 -25.48 7.88
N VAL A 252 0.48 -24.40 7.55
CA VAL A 252 0.93 -23.04 7.92
C VAL A 252 1.01 -22.89 9.45
N LEU A 253 0.01 -23.33 10.19
CA LEU A 253 0.01 -23.19 11.64
C LEU A 253 1.11 -24.05 12.31
N GLU A 254 1.31 -25.27 11.84
CA GLU A 254 2.43 -26.15 12.27
C GLU A 254 3.80 -25.55 11.95
N TYR A 255 3.94 -24.96 10.76
CA TYR A 255 5.13 -24.20 10.35
C TYR A 255 5.37 -23.03 11.33
N MET A 256 4.33 -22.24 11.63
CA MET A 256 4.43 -21.11 12.53
C MET A 256 4.74 -21.51 13.98
N GLN A 257 4.26 -22.65 14.46
CA GLN A 257 4.66 -23.21 15.76
C GLN A 257 6.16 -23.50 15.88
N ARG A 258 6.83 -23.79 14.75
CA ARG A 258 8.28 -23.94 14.69
C ARG A 258 8.98 -22.58 14.59
N LEU A 259 8.53 -21.72 13.70
CA LEU A 259 9.15 -20.41 13.42
C LEU A 259 9.12 -19.49 14.66
N VAL A 260 8.04 -19.46 15.39
CA VAL A 260 7.88 -18.61 16.60
C VAL A 260 8.92 -18.93 17.69
N LYS A 261 9.44 -20.14 17.72
CA LYS A 261 10.48 -20.55 18.71
C LYS A 261 11.86 -19.94 18.46
N VAL A 262 12.07 -19.38 17.26
CA VAL A 262 13.40 -18.91 16.80
C VAL A 262 13.39 -17.44 16.35
N ILE A 263 12.34 -16.72 16.67
CA ILE A 263 12.22 -15.27 16.52
C ILE A 263 12.02 -14.61 17.90
N PRO A 264 12.15 -13.26 18.03
CA PRO A 264 11.95 -12.60 19.32
C PRO A 264 10.58 -12.88 19.92
N ALA A 265 10.53 -13.08 21.23
CA ALA A 265 9.29 -13.46 21.92
C ALA A 265 8.22 -12.34 21.93
N ASP A 266 8.65 -11.09 21.81
CA ASP A 266 7.82 -9.89 21.86
C ASP A 266 7.19 -9.51 20.51
N VAL A 267 7.45 -10.26 19.42
CA VAL A 267 6.94 -9.97 18.07
C VAL A 267 5.41 -9.83 17.97
N PHE A 268 4.67 -10.41 18.90
CA PHE A 268 3.21 -10.29 18.96
C PHE A 268 2.73 -8.91 19.46
N ALA A 269 3.62 -8.15 20.12
CA ALA A 269 3.35 -6.79 20.58
C ALA A 269 3.96 -5.71 19.66
N TRP A 270 4.63 -6.11 18.57
CA TRP A 270 5.28 -5.18 17.66
C TRP A 270 4.27 -4.34 16.88
N ASP A 271 4.61 -3.05 16.71
CA ASP A 271 3.97 -2.11 15.78
C ASP A 271 4.68 -2.08 14.41
N ASP A 272 4.17 -1.30 13.46
CA ASP A 272 4.75 -1.20 12.10
C ASP A 272 6.15 -0.54 12.07
N ALA A 273 6.61 0.09 13.16
CA ALA A 273 7.96 0.62 13.26
C ALA A 273 8.96 -0.35 13.92
N SER A 274 8.47 -1.39 14.57
CA SER A 274 9.30 -2.28 15.41
C SER A 274 10.26 -3.14 14.59
N ASN A 275 9.83 -3.68 13.46
CA ASN A 275 10.68 -4.46 12.55
C ASN A 275 11.84 -3.61 11.99
N ASN A 276 11.57 -2.35 11.60
CA ASN A 276 12.57 -1.41 11.13
C ASN A 276 13.60 -1.11 12.22
N LYS A 277 13.14 -0.77 13.43
CA LYS A 277 14.01 -0.51 14.59
C LYS A 277 14.88 -1.72 14.90
N TYR A 278 14.30 -2.92 14.83
CA TYR A 278 15.00 -4.16 15.12
C TYR A 278 16.14 -4.43 14.12
N LEU A 279 15.89 -4.26 12.82
CA LEU A 279 16.93 -4.39 11.79
C LEU A 279 18.02 -3.34 11.95
N ILE A 280 17.63 -2.05 12.14
CA ILE A 280 18.54 -0.91 12.23
C ILE A 280 19.41 -0.97 13.48
N SER A 281 18.91 -1.55 14.58
CA SER A 281 19.71 -1.77 15.79
C SER A 281 20.88 -2.74 15.57
N GLY A 282 20.88 -3.49 14.47
CA GLY A 282 21.86 -4.54 14.18
C GLY A 282 21.59 -5.87 14.88
N GLN A 283 20.49 -5.99 15.63
CA GLN A 283 20.13 -7.22 16.34
C GLN A 283 19.61 -8.31 15.40
N GLY A 284 18.86 -7.91 14.38
CA GLY A 284 18.19 -8.82 13.45
C GLY A 284 18.96 -9.04 12.16
N SER A 285 18.81 -10.25 11.61
CA SER A 285 19.40 -10.60 10.31
C SER A 285 18.44 -10.50 9.12
N LEU A 286 17.12 -10.47 9.37
CA LEU A 286 16.11 -10.37 8.31
C LEU A 286 14.79 -9.82 8.89
N ILE A 287 14.10 -9.01 8.11
CA ILE A 287 12.70 -8.59 8.34
C ILE A 287 11.90 -8.72 7.03
N MET A 288 10.56 -8.61 7.14
CA MET A 288 9.62 -8.62 6.01
C MET A 288 9.00 -7.23 5.83
N ASN A 289 9.82 -6.21 5.53
CA ASN A 289 9.37 -4.84 5.24
C ASN A 289 10.50 -4.01 4.61
N PRO A 290 10.87 -4.23 3.34
CA PRO A 290 12.15 -3.74 2.83
C PRO A 290 12.24 -2.24 2.62
N PRO A 291 11.30 -1.52 1.94
CA PRO A 291 11.67 -0.17 1.52
C PRO A 291 11.75 0.82 2.70
N SER A 292 10.87 0.71 3.68
CA SER A 292 10.89 1.61 4.85
C SER A 292 12.08 1.33 5.76
N ALA A 293 12.42 0.07 6.01
CA ALA A 293 13.56 -0.31 6.83
C ALA A 293 14.86 0.24 6.26
N TRP A 294 15.05 0.06 4.96
CA TRP A 294 16.24 0.54 4.30
C TRP A 294 16.31 2.08 4.29
N ALA A 295 15.21 2.78 3.96
CA ALA A 295 15.16 4.25 3.98
C ALA A 295 15.51 4.83 5.36
N VAL A 296 15.01 4.20 6.44
CA VAL A 296 15.32 4.59 7.81
C VAL A 296 16.78 4.22 8.17
N ALA A 297 17.26 3.05 7.74
CA ALA A 297 18.66 2.63 7.99
C ALA A 297 19.67 3.57 7.34
N VAL A 298 19.44 4.03 6.12
CA VAL A 298 20.31 5.01 5.43
C VAL A 298 20.46 6.28 6.26
N ARG A 299 19.39 6.75 6.86
CA ARG A 299 19.38 7.95 7.69
C ARG A 299 20.01 7.73 9.06
N ASP A 300 19.65 6.65 9.74
CA ASP A 300 19.89 6.45 11.17
C ASP A 300 21.08 5.52 11.45
N ASN A 301 21.40 4.57 10.56
CA ASN A 301 22.53 3.66 10.69
C ASN A 301 23.08 3.22 9.30
N PRO A 302 23.83 4.08 8.61
CA PRO A 302 24.34 3.79 7.27
C PRO A 302 25.15 2.49 7.18
N LYS A 303 25.89 2.12 8.24
CA LYS A 303 26.65 0.85 8.29
C LYS A 303 25.77 -0.38 8.20
N VAL A 304 24.57 -0.32 8.78
CA VAL A 304 23.56 -1.39 8.62
C VAL A 304 22.96 -1.32 7.22
N ALA A 305 22.66 -0.13 6.71
CA ALA A 305 22.11 0.04 5.38
C ALA A 305 23.00 -0.58 4.28
N GLU A 306 24.31 -0.41 4.38
CA GLU A 306 25.31 -0.99 3.44
C GLU A 306 25.27 -2.53 3.40
N GLN A 307 24.75 -3.16 4.43
CA GLN A 307 24.62 -4.61 4.52
C GLN A 307 23.20 -5.12 4.21
N CYS A 308 22.25 -4.22 3.93
CA CYS A 308 20.87 -4.62 3.64
C CYS A 308 20.71 -4.98 2.16
N TRP A 309 19.98 -6.07 1.90
CA TRP A 309 19.62 -6.50 0.57
C TRP A 309 18.18 -6.97 0.54
N THR A 310 17.42 -6.56 -0.47
CA THR A 310 16.07 -7.06 -0.69
C THR A 310 16.06 -8.17 -1.74
N PHE A 311 15.18 -9.11 -1.55
CA PHE A 311 15.07 -10.27 -2.44
C PHE A 311 13.65 -10.85 -2.37
N PRO A 312 13.25 -11.67 -3.35
CA PRO A 312 11.94 -12.30 -3.35
C PRO A 312 11.66 -13.16 -2.13
N SER A 313 10.37 -13.22 -1.77
CA SER A 313 9.86 -14.11 -0.73
C SER A 313 10.19 -15.58 -1.01
N PRO A 314 10.22 -16.45 0.00
CA PRO A 314 10.44 -17.87 -0.20
C PRO A 314 9.35 -18.52 -1.05
N LYS A 315 9.70 -19.56 -1.81
CA LYS A 315 8.74 -20.34 -2.59
C LYS A 315 7.99 -21.33 -1.71
N GLY A 316 6.66 -21.33 -1.83
CA GLY A 316 5.78 -22.38 -1.32
C GLY A 316 5.23 -23.27 -2.42
N ALA A 317 4.32 -24.16 -2.06
CA ALA A 317 3.67 -25.11 -3.00
C ALA A 317 2.90 -24.38 -4.13
N LYS A 318 2.41 -23.17 -3.87
CA LYS A 318 1.64 -22.36 -4.84
C LYS A 318 2.47 -21.28 -5.52
N GLY A 319 3.75 -21.12 -5.20
CA GLY A 319 4.64 -20.13 -5.78
C GLY A 319 5.28 -19.21 -4.76
N ARG A 320 5.85 -18.09 -5.25
CA ARG A 320 6.39 -17.00 -4.44
C ARG A 320 5.36 -15.87 -4.40
N PHE A 321 5.03 -15.43 -3.21
CA PHE A 321 4.06 -14.36 -3.02
C PHE A 321 4.72 -13.18 -2.30
N ALA A 322 4.61 -12.01 -2.90
CA ALA A 322 5.08 -10.77 -2.30
C ALA A 322 3.87 -9.97 -1.76
N PRO A 323 3.91 -9.54 -0.51
CA PRO A 323 2.86 -8.66 0.01
C PRO A 323 2.85 -7.33 -0.74
N GLY A 324 1.75 -7.01 -1.39
CA GLY A 324 1.51 -5.70 -2.00
C GLY A 324 0.81 -4.76 -1.05
N LEU A 325 1.23 -3.50 -1.03
CA LEU A 325 0.57 -2.43 -0.29
C LEU A 325 0.27 -1.28 -1.27
N PRO A 326 -0.77 -1.41 -2.10
CA PRO A 326 -1.19 -0.32 -2.97
C PRO A 326 -1.91 0.76 -2.16
N TYR A 327 -1.68 2.03 -2.51
CA TYR A 327 -2.41 3.17 -2.00
C TYR A 327 -3.29 3.76 -3.09
N PHE A 328 -4.28 4.54 -2.67
CA PHE A 328 -5.24 5.18 -3.57
C PHE A 328 -5.47 6.63 -3.18
N TRP A 329 -5.76 7.47 -4.14
CA TRP A 329 -6.27 8.81 -3.90
C TRP A 329 -7.78 8.81 -4.08
N GLY A 330 -8.51 9.06 -2.99
CA GLY A 330 -9.96 9.15 -2.97
C GLY A 330 -10.44 10.60 -2.97
N THR A 331 -11.49 10.88 -3.72
CA THR A 331 -12.20 12.16 -3.67
C THR A 331 -13.50 11.94 -2.93
N TRP A 332 -13.76 12.73 -1.88
CA TRP A 332 -14.98 12.59 -1.11
C TRP A 332 -16.21 13.15 -1.85
N LYS A 333 -17.36 12.50 -1.72
CA LYS A 333 -18.64 12.95 -2.35
C LYS A 333 -19.13 14.30 -1.84
N TRP A 334 -18.77 14.70 -0.63
CA TRP A 334 -19.12 16.00 -0.05
C TRP A 334 -18.16 17.12 -0.42
N SER A 335 -17.06 16.84 -1.11
CA SER A 335 -16.19 17.88 -1.65
C SER A 335 -16.95 18.81 -2.58
N LYS A 336 -16.71 20.10 -2.44
CA LYS A 336 -17.24 21.13 -3.35
C LYS A 336 -16.36 21.32 -4.58
N ASN A 337 -15.18 20.68 -4.59
CA ASN A 337 -14.11 20.87 -5.56
C ASN A 337 -13.84 19.61 -6.41
N ILE A 338 -14.86 18.76 -6.62
CA ILE A 338 -14.72 17.46 -7.31
C ILE A 338 -14.06 17.60 -8.69
N SER A 339 -14.40 18.64 -9.45
CA SER A 339 -13.82 18.85 -10.79
C SER A 339 -12.32 19.16 -10.73
N ALA A 340 -11.90 20.02 -9.77
CA ALA A 340 -10.49 20.33 -9.55
C ALA A 340 -9.73 19.10 -9.02
N ALA A 341 -10.33 18.35 -8.08
CA ALA A 341 -9.76 17.11 -7.56
C ALA A 341 -9.52 16.09 -8.69
N LYS A 342 -10.51 15.84 -9.55
CA LYS A 342 -10.35 14.93 -10.70
C LYS A 342 -9.28 15.41 -11.67
N SER A 343 -9.17 16.71 -11.95
CA SER A 343 -8.15 17.28 -12.83
C SER A 343 -6.74 17.07 -12.25
N LEU A 344 -6.54 17.32 -10.94
CA LEU A 344 -5.26 17.06 -10.29
C LEU A 344 -4.92 15.56 -10.32
N LEU A 345 -5.86 14.68 -9.99
CA LEU A 345 -5.62 13.24 -10.00
C LEU A 345 -5.30 12.71 -11.42
N THR A 346 -5.89 13.28 -12.45
CA THR A 346 -5.50 13.00 -13.84
C THR A 346 -4.07 13.42 -14.13
N HIS A 347 -3.65 14.62 -13.68
CA HIS A 347 -2.28 15.10 -13.80
C HIS A 347 -1.27 14.21 -13.06
N LEU A 348 -1.58 13.77 -11.84
CA LEU A 348 -0.74 12.87 -11.06
C LEU A 348 -0.66 11.45 -11.65
N SER A 349 -1.63 11.06 -12.49
CA SER A 349 -1.67 9.76 -13.17
C SER A 349 -0.93 9.74 -14.51
N ASP A 350 -0.43 10.88 -15.00
CA ASP A 350 0.37 10.93 -16.20
C ASP A 350 1.75 10.31 -15.97
N ARG A 351 2.29 9.58 -16.97
CA ARG A 351 3.59 8.89 -16.89
C ARG A 351 4.71 9.78 -16.37
N ALA A 352 4.78 11.02 -16.84
CA ALA A 352 5.82 11.97 -16.44
C ALA A 352 5.72 12.37 -14.94
N SER A 353 4.49 12.52 -14.43
CA SER A 353 4.25 12.78 -13.00
C SER A 353 4.62 11.56 -12.16
N ILE A 354 4.23 10.37 -12.60
CA ILE A 354 4.56 9.11 -11.93
C ILE A 354 6.09 8.91 -11.88
N GLU A 355 6.81 9.15 -12.97
CA GLU A 355 8.26 9.05 -13.01
C GLU A 355 8.94 10.01 -12.01
N LYS A 356 8.47 11.26 -11.94
CA LYS A 356 8.96 12.24 -10.95
C LYS A 356 8.73 11.78 -9.50
N MET A 357 7.58 11.14 -9.21
CA MET A 357 7.32 10.57 -7.87
C MET A 357 8.27 9.41 -7.56
N VAL A 358 8.48 8.50 -8.51
CA VAL A 358 9.43 7.37 -8.36
C VAL A 358 10.86 7.88 -8.13
N ILE A 359 11.28 8.91 -8.88
CA ILE A 359 12.61 9.56 -8.67
C ILE A 359 12.67 10.19 -7.28
N GLY A 360 11.66 10.97 -6.89
CA GLY A 360 11.60 11.67 -5.60
C GLY A 360 11.65 10.73 -4.40
N SER A 361 11.08 9.54 -4.53
CA SER A 361 11.13 8.49 -3.51
C SER A 361 12.39 7.62 -3.57
N GLY A 362 13.32 7.90 -4.49
CA GLY A 362 14.50 7.05 -4.70
C GLY A 362 14.16 5.62 -5.12
N GLY A 363 13.07 5.44 -5.85
CA GLY A 363 12.60 4.12 -6.29
C GLY A 363 11.81 3.33 -5.23
N TYR A 364 11.50 3.93 -4.09
CA TYR A 364 10.65 3.31 -3.06
C TYR A 364 9.25 3.00 -3.61
N ASP A 365 8.66 3.97 -4.28
CA ASP A 365 7.30 3.90 -4.80
C ASP A 365 7.20 3.04 -6.06
N ILE A 366 6.18 2.18 -6.11
CA ILE A 366 5.91 1.30 -7.24
C ILE A 366 4.58 1.66 -7.87
N PRO A 367 4.57 2.06 -9.16
CA PRO A 367 3.33 2.36 -9.87
C PRO A 367 2.41 1.14 -9.97
N GLY A 368 1.11 1.39 -9.87
CA GLY A 368 0.07 0.38 -9.95
C GLY A 368 -0.27 -0.12 -11.36
N TYR A 369 0.50 0.26 -12.41
CA TYR A 369 0.23 -0.07 -13.81
C TYR A 369 1.34 -0.89 -14.43
N SER A 370 0.98 -1.86 -15.31
CA SER A 370 1.90 -2.89 -15.82
C SER A 370 3.04 -2.35 -16.68
N ASN A 371 2.83 -1.25 -17.43
CA ASN A 371 3.80 -0.69 -18.37
C ASN A 371 4.72 0.37 -17.75
N LEU A 372 4.70 0.53 -16.43
CA LEU A 372 5.51 1.50 -15.69
C LEU A 372 6.61 0.84 -14.86
N ARG A 373 7.21 -0.23 -15.38
CA ARG A 373 8.31 -0.97 -14.72
C ARG A 373 9.68 -0.69 -15.36
N ASP A 374 9.72 0.18 -16.37
CA ASP A 374 10.90 0.50 -17.20
C ASP A 374 11.59 1.82 -16.81
N PHE A 375 11.21 2.43 -15.69
CA PHE A 375 11.89 3.64 -15.23
C PHE A 375 13.33 3.33 -14.86
N LYS A 376 14.24 4.18 -15.32
CA LYS A 376 15.68 4.05 -15.09
C LYS A 376 16.07 4.15 -13.60
N THR A 377 15.22 4.79 -12.78
CA THR A 377 15.44 4.97 -11.36
C THR A 377 15.85 3.69 -10.66
N TRP A 378 15.22 2.55 -10.98
CA TRP A 378 15.54 1.27 -10.35
C TRP A 378 16.82 0.61 -10.87
N ALA A 379 17.37 1.08 -11.99
CA ALA A 379 18.63 0.60 -12.55
C ALA A 379 19.81 1.52 -12.24
N GLU A 380 19.59 2.84 -12.29
CA GLU A 380 20.65 3.86 -12.21
C GLU A 380 20.74 4.49 -10.82
N VAL A 381 19.60 4.62 -10.15
CA VAL A 381 19.51 5.22 -8.81
C VAL A 381 19.12 4.14 -7.83
N GLY A 382 19.95 3.11 -7.72
CA GLY A 382 19.86 2.22 -6.56
C GLY A 382 19.91 3.11 -5.32
N PRO A 383 18.96 3.02 -4.41
CA PRO A 383 18.94 3.89 -3.25
C PRO A 383 20.04 3.52 -2.26
N PRO A 384 20.78 4.50 -1.68
CA PRO A 384 21.26 5.70 -2.33
C PRO A 384 22.35 5.38 -3.32
N VAL A 385 22.72 6.34 -4.19
CA VAL A 385 23.86 6.20 -5.09
C VAL A 385 25.07 5.70 -4.30
N GLY A 386 25.59 4.52 -4.70
CA GLY A 386 26.76 3.90 -4.08
C GLY A 386 26.47 2.90 -2.94
N VAL A 387 25.24 2.70 -2.52
CA VAL A 387 24.86 1.63 -1.59
C VAL A 387 24.15 0.50 -2.35
N SER A 388 24.62 -0.71 -2.13
CA SER A 388 23.99 -1.91 -2.71
C SER A 388 22.61 -2.11 -2.08
N TYR A 389 21.58 -2.10 -2.92
CA TYR A 389 20.21 -2.34 -2.52
C TYR A 389 19.41 -2.83 -3.74
N ASN A 390 18.70 -3.93 -3.61
CA ASN A 390 17.96 -4.53 -4.70
C ASN A 390 16.46 -4.36 -4.49
N TYR A 391 15.92 -3.18 -4.87
CA TYR A 391 14.50 -2.90 -4.79
C TYR A 391 14.00 -2.17 -6.04
N PRO A 392 12.83 -2.50 -6.59
CA PRO A 392 12.00 -3.65 -6.22
C PRO A 392 12.76 -4.97 -6.43
N PRO A 393 12.50 -5.99 -5.59
CA PRO A 393 13.16 -7.28 -5.75
C PRO A 393 12.93 -7.85 -7.14
N ARG A 394 13.99 -8.38 -7.74
CA ARG A 394 13.93 -8.99 -9.07
C ARG A 394 13.83 -10.49 -8.95
N GLY A 395 12.77 -11.05 -9.49
CA GLY A 395 12.49 -12.47 -9.46
C GLY A 395 11.01 -12.75 -9.79
N GLU A 396 10.68 -14.01 -9.88
CA GLU A 396 9.30 -14.43 -10.12
C GLU A 396 8.52 -14.36 -8.80
N GLU A 397 7.71 -13.31 -8.63
CA GLU A 397 6.81 -13.15 -7.50
C GLU A 397 5.41 -12.81 -7.99
N ILE A 398 4.41 -13.33 -7.29
CA ILE A 398 3.02 -12.95 -7.42
C ILE A 398 2.74 -11.90 -6.36
N VAL A 399 2.44 -10.68 -6.75
CA VAL A 399 2.01 -9.65 -5.80
C VAL A 399 0.64 -10.02 -5.27
N SER A 400 0.52 -10.11 -3.95
CA SER A 400 -0.70 -10.54 -3.27
C SER A 400 -1.11 -9.55 -2.19
N ILE A 401 -2.36 -9.62 -1.79
CA ILE A 401 -2.89 -8.93 -0.60
C ILE A 401 -3.49 -9.96 0.34
N ALA A 402 -3.24 -9.82 1.62
CA ALA A 402 -3.79 -10.73 2.63
C ALA A 402 -5.32 -10.77 2.55
N ALA A 403 -5.90 -11.93 2.78
CA ALA A 403 -7.33 -12.24 2.68
C ALA A 403 -7.91 -12.38 1.26
N ALA A 404 -7.17 -12.04 0.19
CA ALA A 404 -7.60 -12.41 -1.15
C ALA A 404 -7.60 -13.96 -1.31
N PRO A 405 -8.52 -14.53 -2.10
CA PRO A 405 -9.44 -13.91 -3.04
C PRO A 405 -10.88 -13.71 -2.48
N ALA A 406 -11.07 -13.63 -1.18
CA ALA A 406 -12.41 -13.45 -0.59
C ALA A 406 -13.13 -12.22 -1.20
N PRO A 407 -14.47 -12.20 -1.24
CA PRO A 407 -15.21 -10.99 -1.59
C PRO A 407 -14.72 -9.79 -0.75
N VAL A 408 -14.53 -8.62 -1.37
CA VAL A 408 -13.82 -7.48 -0.79
C VAL A 408 -14.33 -7.08 0.59
N ALA A 409 -15.65 -7.09 0.82
CA ALA A 409 -16.23 -6.75 2.12
C ALA A 409 -15.83 -7.72 3.24
N ILE A 410 -15.70 -9.01 2.92
CA ILE A 410 -15.28 -10.07 3.86
C ILE A 410 -13.77 -10.01 4.06
N ALA A 411 -13.02 -9.90 2.96
CA ALA A 411 -11.56 -9.81 3.00
C ALA A 411 -11.08 -8.63 3.85
N GLN A 412 -11.77 -7.50 3.75
CA GLN A 412 -11.51 -6.33 4.58
C GLN A 412 -11.67 -6.62 6.08
N GLN A 413 -12.71 -7.35 6.48
CA GLN A 413 -12.91 -7.72 7.89
C GLN A 413 -11.82 -8.68 8.36
N ILE A 414 -11.47 -9.69 7.54
CA ILE A 414 -10.37 -10.63 7.81
C ILE A 414 -9.07 -9.85 8.06
N TYR A 415 -8.78 -8.87 7.21
CA TYR A 415 -7.58 -8.04 7.31
C TYR A 415 -7.61 -7.14 8.55
N ALA A 416 -8.67 -6.34 8.71
CA ALA A 416 -8.81 -5.38 9.80
C ALA A 416 -8.83 -6.05 11.18
N GLN A 417 -9.43 -7.24 11.28
CA GLN A 417 -9.45 -8.02 12.50
C GLN A 417 -8.18 -8.87 12.71
N ALA A 418 -7.22 -8.81 11.77
CA ALA A 418 -5.98 -9.57 11.82
C ALA A 418 -6.20 -11.08 12.09
N THR A 419 -7.20 -11.67 11.45
CA THR A 419 -7.67 -13.04 11.73
C THR A 419 -6.55 -14.07 11.61
N MET A 420 -5.65 -13.93 10.60
CA MET A 420 -4.53 -14.85 10.38
C MET A 420 -3.50 -14.79 11.51
N THR A 421 -3.06 -13.59 11.91
CA THR A 421 -2.08 -13.43 12.99
C THR A 421 -2.67 -13.83 14.35
N LYS A 422 -3.94 -13.54 14.60
CA LYS A 422 -4.65 -14.00 15.80
C LYS A 422 -4.75 -15.53 15.86
N MET A 423 -5.02 -16.18 14.74
CA MET A 423 -5.06 -17.65 14.66
C MET A 423 -3.70 -18.27 14.98
N ILE A 424 -2.61 -17.67 14.48
CA ILE A 424 -1.24 -18.05 14.84
C ILE A 424 -1.00 -17.83 16.34
N ALA A 425 -1.35 -16.67 16.89
CA ALA A 425 -1.15 -16.37 18.29
C ALA A 425 -1.87 -17.39 19.22
N LYS A 426 -3.08 -17.82 18.84
CA LYS A 426 -3.82 -18.84 19.59
C LYS A 426 -3.09 -20.18 19.70
N CYS A 427 -2.53 -20.67 18.58
CA CYS A 427 -1.85 -21.97 18.57
C CYS A 427 -0.36 -21.90 18.98
N THR A 428 0.20 -20.72 19.20
CA THR A 428 1.60 -20.53 19.61
C THR A 428 1.73 -19.99 21.05
N GLN A 429 1.11 -18.85 21.34
CA GLN A 429 1.12 -18.24 22.68
C GLN A 429 -0.04 -18.74 23.55
N GLY A 430 -1.22 -18.89 22.96
CA GLY A 430 -2.45 -19.24 23.69
C GLY A 430 -2.58 -20.71 24.08
N GLY A 431 -1.66 -21.58 23.61
CA GLY A 431 -1.67 -23.00 23.93
C GLY A 431 -2.81 -23.80 23.30
N ASP A 432 -3.56 -23.20 22.38
CA ASP A 432 -4.62 -23.90 21.66
C ASP A 432 -4.01 -24.93 20.68
N SER A 433 -4.72 -26.06 20.46
CA SER A 433 -4.36 -26.94 19.37
C SER A 433 -4.62 -26.25 18.01
N VAL A 434 -3.91 -26.68 16.97
CA VAL A 434 -4.13 -26.21 15.60
C VAL A 434 -5.61 -26.32 15.20
N ALA A 435 -6.26 -27.44 15.52
CA ALA A 435 -7.68 -27.64 15.23
C ALA A 435 -8.57 -26.63 15.96
N LYS A 436 -8.26 -26.31 17.24
CA LYS A 436 -9.01 -25.32 18.01
C LYS A 436 -8.84 -23.90 17.46
N ALA A 437 -7.62 -23.53 17.05
CA ALA A 437 -7.36 -22.25 16.41
C ALA A 437 -8.08 -22.09 15.08
N ILE A 438 -8.16 -23.14 14.25
CA ILE A 438 -8.93 -23.18 13.03
C ILE A 438 -10.44 -23.07 13.32
N GLY A 439 -10.95 -23.79 14.30
CA GLY A 439 -12.35 -23.73 14.71
C GLY A 439 -12.75 -22.32 15.17
N TRP A 440 -11.90 -21.65 15.93
CA TRP A 440 -12.10 -20.25 16.29
C TRP A 440 -12.18 -19.36 15.05
N ALA A 441 -11.22 -19.49 14.11
CA ALA A 441 -11.22 -18.69 12.89
C ALA A 441 -12.48 -18.93 12.04
N SER A 442 -12.95 -20.18 11.95
CA SER A 442 -14.21 -20.52 11.25
C SER A 442 -15.40 -19.76 11.85
N SER A 443 -15.51 -19.73 13.18
CA SER A 443 -16.57 -18.99 13.88
C SER A 443 -16.50 -17.48 13.67
N GLU A 444 -15.31 -16.89 13.66
CA GLU A 444 -15.13 -15.46 13.32
C GLU A 444 -15.59 -15.17 11.90
N LEU A 445 -15.18 -16.01 10.95
CA LEU A 445 -15.56 -15.88 9.54
C LEU A 445 -17.07 -15.98 9.33
N GLU A 446 -17.76 -16.92 10.03
CA GLU A 446 -19.22 -16.98 10.04
C GLU A 446 -19.85 -15.67 10.54
N GLY A 447 -19.22 -15.02 11.52
CA GLY A 447 -19.63 -13.69 12.00
C GLY A 447 -19.55 -12.64 10.89
N PHE A 448 -18.46 -12.63 10.12
CA PHE A 448 -18.26 -11.68 9.00
C PHE A 448 -19.25 -11.89 7.85
N MET A 449 -19.78 -13.11 7.67
CA MET A 449 -20.78 -13.41 6.64
C MET A 449 -22.19 -12.85 6.96
N ARG A 450 -22.45 -12.47 8.22
CA ARG A 450 -23.75 -11.98 8.68
C ARG A 450 -23.88 -10.46 8.63
N THR A 451 -22.80 -9.74 8.38
CA THR A 451 -22.72 -8.28 8.31
C THR A 451 -22.70 -7.79 6.87
#